data_4d0fd84119dcf77842cbc7414bf97dba
#
_entry.id   4d0fd84119dcf77842cbc7414bf97dba
#
_cell.length_a   1.000
_cell.length_b   1.000
_cell.length_c   1.000
_cell.angle_alpha   90.00
_cell.angle_beta   90.00
_cell.angle_gamma   90.00
#
_symmetry.space_group_name_H-M   'P 1'
#
loop_
_entity.id
_entity.type
_entity.pdbx_description
1 polymer ?
#
loop_
_entity_poly.entity_id
_entity_poly.type
_entity_poly.pdbx_seq_one_letter_code
_entity_poly.pdbx_strand_id
1 'polypeptide(L)'
;ITLSPANGAILQSEGVKITDNQITSRRSNENLELFANGSGKVILNGISLPNADGGTGQVLKTDGSGTLSFLTSPILLGVTDIQDNNVTISFSSETVIDHVTAVVAHDRIESGTAVQNSFATSKYDSAWYLGVERDDVSDEFRVVKHSVVHNNSDAFVSNSILAQTGTNNHITTTADVNSGLVRLQGTGNSPENSMTAYRIGLGDDDSTGYAGEDEAAVVINTDVDSASEVIDSWAHASFRGAKYYVSVNNASKTELMNCEVSVVHNGTDAFVSTYNIVNTGNNDLITLTAAINGVNLELKAAGLEPNLRVHAYRIRLADNEADRSSTNINVIGNVTVSSATTTLDTFDTGTYQAAHYVI
;
A
#
# COMPACT_ATOMS: atom_id res chain seq x y z
N ILE A 1 9.52 -40.32 -49.75
CA ILE A 1 9.29 -40.61 -48.32
C ILE A 1 9.66 -42.05 -48.08
N THR A 2 10.79 -42.32 -47.44
CA THR A 2 11.15 -43.67 -47.04
C THR A 2 10.54 -43.92 -45.67
N LEU A 3 9.39 -44.56 -45.63
CA LEU A 3 8.84 -45.12 -44.39
C LEU A 3 9.49 -46.47 -44.17
N SER A 4 10.41 -46.60 -43.23
CA SER A 4 11.02 -47.87 -42.87
C SER A 4 10.17 -48.48 -41.74
N PRO A 5 9.44 -49.57 -42.00
CA PRO A 5 8.61 -50.17 -40.98
C PRO A 5 9.43 -51.20 -40.17
N ALA A 6 10.31 -50.72 -39.34
CA ALA A 6 10.85 -51.58 -38.27
C ALA A 6 10.13 -51.19 -36.97
N ASN A 7 9.25 -52.05 -36.53
CA ASN A 7 8.51 -51.99 -35.22
C ASN A 7 7.55 -50.80 -35.08
N GLY A 8 6.39 -50.88 -35.75
CA GLY A 8 5.19 -50.20 -35.25
C GLY A 8 5.01 -48.73 -35.60
N ALA A 9 5.63 -48.24 -36.64
CA ALA A 9 5.33 -46.89 -37.14
C ALA A 9 4.01 -46.90 -37.93
N ILE A 10 2.91 -46.52 -37.32
CA ILE A 10 1.63 -46.27 -37.97
C ILE A 10 1.57 -44.78 -38.32
N LEU A 11 1.76 -44.42 -39.60
CA LEU A 11 1.40 -43.12 -40.12
C LEU A 11 -0.03 -43.21 -40.67
N GLN A 12 -1.05 -43.00 -39.86
CA GLN A 12 -2.41 -42.83 -40.31
C GLN A 12 -2.69 -41.37 -40.63
N SER A 13 -2.90 -41.02 -41.88
CA SER A 13 -2.93 -39.67 -42.38
C SER A 13 -4.33 -39.15 -42.77
N GLU A 14 -5.41 -39.63 -42.13
CA GLU A 14 -6.76 -39.14 -42.51
C GLU A 14 -7.06 -37.71 -41.96
N GLY A 15 -6.49 -37.32 -40.87
CA GLY A 15 -6.72 -36.02 -40.23
C GLY A 15 -5.54 -35.04 -40.23
N VAL A 16 -4.30 -35.54 -40.49
CA VAL A 16 -3.09 -34.73 -40.40
C VAL A 16 -2.43 -34.58 -41.79
N LYS A 17 -2.07 -33.37 -42.17
CA LYS A 17 -1.30 -33.03 -43.35
C LYS A 17 0.09 -32.58 -42.94
N ILE A 18 1.12 -33.20 -43.50
CA ILE A 18 2.51 -32.75 -43.40
C ILE A 18 2.93 -32.27 -44.77
N THR A 19 3.26 -30.99 -44.91
CA THR A 19 3.69 -30.39 -46.17
C THR A 19 4.79 -29.42 -45.87
N ASP A 20 5.96 -29.70 -46.49
CA ASP A 20 7.17 -28.92 -46.30
C ASP A 20 7.53 -28.83 -44.79
N ASN A 21 7.46 -27.67 -44.18
CA ASN A 21 7.75 -27.45 -42.75
C ASN A 21 6.48 -27.30 -41.88
N GLN A 22 5.30 -27.73 -42.37
CA GLN A 22 4.02 -27.57 -41.66
C GLN A 22 3.36 -28.90 -41.33
N ILE A 23 2.81 -28.98 -40.12
CA ILE A 23 1.90 -30.03 -39.67
C ILE A 23 0.55 -29.36 -39.39
N THR A 24 -0.48 -29.72 -40.15
CA THR A 24 -1.81 -29.07 -40.06
C THR A 24 -2.94 -30.10 -39.98
N SER A 25 -4.04 -29.75 -39.33
CA SER A 25 -5.32 -30.47 -39.51
C SER A 25 -5.81 -30.29 -40.93
N ARG A 26 -6.32 -31.37 -41.55
CA ARG A 26 -6.86 -31.36 -42.91
C ARG A 26 -8.30 -30.94 -42.97
N ARG A 27 -9.02 -31.09 -41.90
CA ARG A 27 -10.46 -30.79 -41.83
C ARG A 27 -10.67 -29.45 -41.18
N SER A 28 -11.69 -28.74 -41.65
CA SER A 28 -12.07 -27.44 -41.04
C SER A 28 -12.64 -27.67 -39.67
N ASN A 29 -12.27 -26.81 -38.70
CA ASN A 29 -12.71 -26.83 -37.31
C ASN A 29 -12.30 -28.08 -36.47
N GLU A 30 -11.28 -28.83 -36.90
CA GLU A 30 -10.65 -29.89 -36.12
C GLU A 30 -9.36 -29.42 -35.46
N ASN A 31 -9.14 -29.89 -34.21
CA ASN A 31 -7.90 -29.62 -33.48
C ASN A 31 -6.74 -30.47 -34.04
N LEU A 32 -5.53 -29.97 -33.93
CA LEU A 32 -4.31 -30.75 -34.03
C LEU A 32 -3.87 -31.13 -32.61
N GLU A 33 -3.94 -32.40 -32.28
CA GLU A 33 -3.62 -32.91 -30.96
C GLU A 33 -2.25 -33.58 -30.94
N LEU A 34 -1.42 -33.19 -29.98
CA LEU A 34 -0.10 -33.75 -29.76
C LEU A 34 -0.07 -34.38 -28.36
N PHE A 35 0.03 -35.68 -28.25
CA PHE A 35 0.08 -36.42 -27.01
C PHE A 35 1.42 -37.11 -26.80
N ALA A 36 1.96 -37.01 -25.58
CA ALA A 36 3.02 -37.88 -25.13
C ALA A 36 2.43 -39.11 -24.43
N ASN A 37 3.07 -40.27 -24.56
CA ASN A 37 2.59 -41.50 -23.92
C ASN A 37 3.02 -41.58 -22.45
N GLY A 38 2.12 -41.99 -21.57
CA GLY A 38 2.37 -42.20 -20.14
C GLY A 38 2.80 -40.91 -19.42
N SER A 39 3.93 -40.96 -18.73
CA SER A 39 4.52 -39.80 -18.05
C SER A 39 5.37 -38.91 -18.95
N GLY A 40 5.39 -39.17 -20.22
CA GLY A 40 6.12 -38.32 -21.17
C GLY A 40 5.54 -36.92 -21.28
N LYS A 41 6.29 -36.01 -21.88
CA LYS A 41 5.88 -34.62 -22.12
C LYS A 41 5.99 -34.25 -23.59
N VAL A 42 5.18 -33.35 -24.06
CA VAL A 42 5.36 -32.70 -25.34
C VAL A 42 6.47 -31.66 -25.23
N ILE A 43 7.52 -31.81 -26.02
CA ILE A 43 8.65 -30.87 -26.03
C ILE A 43 8.66 -30.16 -27.37
N LEU A 44 8.55 -28.83 -27.35
CA LEU A 44 8.61 -27.96 -28.51
C LEU A 44 9.86 -27.07 -28.41
N ASN A 45 10.79 -27.25 -29.34
CA ASN A 45 12.06 -26.51 -29.39
C ASN A 45 12.81 -26.49 -28.04
N GLY A 46 12.86 -27.63 -27.33
CA GLY A 46 13.53 -27.75 -26.06
C GLY A 46 12.69 -27.32 -24.85
N ILE A 47 11.47 -26.80 -25.05
CA ILE A 47 10.56 -26.37 -24.02
C ILE A 47 9.56 -27.49 -23.72
N SER A 48 9.55 -28.00 -22.49
CA SER A 48 8.68 -29.03 -22.01
C SER A 48 7.35 -28.44 -21.53
N LEU A 49 6.24 -28.87 -22.14
CA LEU A 49 4.90 -28.47 -21.73
C LEU A 49 4.40 -29.31 -20.55
N PRO A 50 3.55 -28.77 -19.68
CA PRO A 50 2.83 -29.54 -18.68
C PRO A 50 1.99 -30.65 -19.34
N ASN A 51 1.86 -31.78 -18.69
CA ASN A 51 1.04 -32.91 -19.17
C ASN A 51 -0.37 -32.93 -18.54
N ALA A 52 -0.72 -31.93 -17.80
CA ALA A 52 -2.05 -31.72 -17.20
C ALA A 52 -2.44 -30.25 -17.38
N ASP A 53 -3.75 -29.99 -17.38
CA ASP A 53 -4.27 -28.63 -17.39
C ASP A 53 -4.04 -27.92 -16.06
N GLY A 54 -3.99 -26.60 -16.07
CA GLY A 54 -3.93 -25.77 -14.88
C GLY A 54 -5.32 -25.50 -14.28
N GLY A 55 -5.34 -25.00 -13.05
CA GLY A 55 -6.57 -24.49 -12.43
C GLY A 55 -6.98 -23.13 -13.03
N THR A 56 -8.24 -22.76 -12.83
CA THR A 56 -8.76 -21.45 -13.26
C THR A 56 -7.89 -20.31 -12.73
N GLY A 57 -7.45 -19.42 -13.62
CA GLY A 57 -6.63 -18.25 -13.27
C GLY A 57 -5.13 -18.54 -13.14
N GLN A 58 -4.68 -19.74 -13.41
CA GLN A 58 -3.26 -20.06 -13.46
C GLN A 58 -2.63 -19.63 -14.80
N VAL A 59 -1.37 -19.27 -14.76
CA VAL A 59 -0.55 -18.90 -15.93
C VAL A 59 0.61 -19.87 -16.13
N LEU A 60 1.05 -20.04 -17.37
CA LEU A 60 2.26 -20.83 -17.68
C LEU A 60 3.50 -20.03 -17.28
N LYS A 61 4.34 -20.63 -16.45
CA LYS A 61 5.62 -20.08 -15.98
C LYS A 61 6.77 -20.96 -16.47
N THR A 62 7.84 -20.33 -16.95
CA THR A 62 9.12 -20.99 -17.23
C THR A 62 9.98 -21.09 -15.97
N ASP A 63 10.75 -22.17 -15.84
CA ASP A 63 11.80 -22.34 -14.82
C ASP A 63 13.17 -21.79 -15.26
N GLY A 64 13.26 -21.24 -16.48
CA GLY A 64 14.51 -20.78 -17.06
C GLY A 64 15.40 -21.93 -17.62
N SER A 65 14.99 -23.19 -17.45
CA SER A 65 15.74 -24.40 -17.84
C SER A 65 14.98 -25.27 -18.86
N GLY A 66 13.97 -24.70 -19.51
CA GLY A 66 13.20 -25.35 -20.56
C GLY A 66 11.97 -26.13 -20.08
N THR A 67 11.52 -25.94 -18.83
CA THR A 67 10.27 -26.55 -18.34
C THR A 67 9.23 -25.47 -18.09
N LEU A 68 8.00 -25.69 -18.56
CA LEU A 68 6.83 -24.89 -18.22
C LEU A 68 6.01 -25.60 -17.14
N SER A 69 5.49 -24.83 -16.20
CA SER A 69 4.56 -25.27 -15.17
C SER A 69 3.43 -24.26 -14.99
N PHE A 70 2.28 -24.69 -14.45
CA PHE A 70 1.23 -23.76 -14.07
C PHE A 70 1.54 -23.15 -12.72
N LEU A 71 1.43 -21.82 -12.64
CA LEU A 71 1.53 -21.04 -11.42
C LEU A 71 0.21 -20.36 -11.18
N THR A 72 -0.29 -20.44 -9.94
CA THR A 72 -1.33 -19.50 -9.49
C THR A 72 -0.68 -18.14 -9.52
N SER A 73 -1.09 -17.30 -10.47
CA SER A 73 -0.50 -15.97 -10.62
C SER A 73 -0.65 -15.22 -9.31
N PRO A 74 0.42 -14.83 -8.63
CA PRO A 74 0.34 -13.67 -7.79
C PRO A 74 0.14 -12.50 -8.75
N ILE A 75 -1.04 -12.01 -8.76
CA ILE A 75 -1.60 -10.96 -9.58
C ILE A 75 -0.58 -9.85 -9.84
N LEU A 76 -0.46 -9.48 -11.11
CA LEU A 76 0.10 -8.23 -11.60
C LEU A 76 1.62 -8.00 -11.45
N LEU A 77 2.40 -8.73 -12.20
CA LEU A 77 3.69 -8.22 -12.67
C LEU A 77 3.43 -7.18 -13.78
N GLY A 78 3.56 -5.91 -13.43
CA GLY A 78 3.67 -4.82 -14.40
C GLY A 78 2.35 -4.26 -14.92
N VAL A 79 1.47 -3.79 -14.05
CA VAL A 79 0.46 -2.80 -14.46
C VAL A 79 1.17 -1.46 -14.54
N THR A 80 1.57 -1.07 -15.75
CA THR A 80 2.19 0.22 -16.02
C THR A 80 1.18 1.31 -16.36
N ASP A 81 -0.10 0.95 -16.47
CA ASP A 81 -1.16 1.91 -16.80
C ASP A 81 -2.51 1.41 -16.24
N ILE A 82 -3.00 2.04 -15.18
CA ILE A 82 -4.33 1.84 -14.65
C ILE A 82 -5.13 3.08 -15.02
N GLN A 83 -5.77 3.05 -16.18
CA GLN A 83 -6.61 4.12 -16.69
C GLN A 83 -8.10 3.89 -16.39
N ASP A 84 -8.47 3.37 -15.24
CA ASP A 84 -9.89 3.28 -14.90
C ASP A 84 -10.18 3.61 -13.44
N ASN A 85 -11.26 4.33 -13.26
CA ASN A 85 -11.69 5.12 -12.10
C ASN A 85 -12.07 4.31 -10.86
N ASN A 86 -11.65 3.07 -10.68
CA ASN A 86 -11.99 2.31 -9.46
C ASN A 86 -11.21 1.00 -9.29
N VAL A 87 -9.90 1.01 -9.47
CA VAL A 87 -9.09 -0.18 -9.20
C VAL A 87 -8.54 -0.13 -7.79
N THR A 88 -9.14 -0.90 -6.89
CA THR A 88 -8.53 -1.24 -5.62
C THR A 88 -7.56 -2.39 -5.86
N ILE A 89 -6.26 -2.14 -5.82
CA ILE A 89 -5.27 -3.19 -5.82
C ILE A 89 -5.18 -3.72 -4.39
N SER A 90 -5.82 -4.86 -4.13
CA SER A 90 -5.69 -5.57 -2.86
C SER A 90 -4.57 -6.59 -2.97
N PHE A 91 -3.48 -6.39 -2.26
CA PHE A 91 -2.44 -7.40 -2.11
C PHE A 91 -2.83 -8.33 -0.95
N SER A 92 -3.21 -9.55 -1.27
CA SER A 92 -3.59 -10.56 -0.27
C SER A 92 -2.38 -11.35 0.20
N SER A 93 -1.49 -10.78 0.96
CA SER A 93 -0.58 -11.47 1.89
C SER A 93 0.23 -10.47 2.70
N GLU A 94 0.11 -10.52 3.96
CA GLU A 94 1.00 -10.26 5.11
C GLU A 94 2.25 -9.37 4.92
N THR A 95 2.26 -8.44 3.98
CA THR A 95 3.31 -7.45 3.84
C THR A 95 2.78 -6.09 4.24
N VAL A 96 3.61 -5.28 4.84
CA VAL A 96 3.40 -3.88 5.24
C VAL A 96 2.66 -3.04 4.17
N ILE A 97 2.59 -3.52 2.94
CA ILE A 97 1.93 -2.93 1.78
C ILE A 97 0.40 -2.94 1.89
N ASP A 98 -0.21 -3.85 2.65
CA ASP A 98 -1.68 -3.90 2.80
C ASP A 98 -2.25 -2.67 3.51
N HIS A 99 -1.45 -1.99 4.32
CA HIS A 99 -1.84 -0.77 5.03
C HIS A 99 -1.64 0.50 4.19
N VAL A 100 -0.63 0.49 3.31
CA VAL A 100 -0.35 1.62 2.43
C VAL A 100 -0.89 1.30 1.05
N THR A 101 -2.07 1.79 0.75
CA THR A 101 -2.67 1.66 -0.57
C THR A 101 -2.49 2.99 -1.30
N ALA A 102 -1.86 2.96 -2.46
CA ALA A 102 -1.96 4.07 -3.39
C ALA A 102 -3.43 4.14 -3.85
N VAL A 103 -4.15 5.12 -3.37
CA VAL A 103 -5.49 5.41 -3.85
C VAL A 103 -5.35 6.52 -4.87
N VAL A 104 -5.47 6.16 -6.11
CA VAL A 104 -5.66 7.15 -7.16
C VAL A 104 -7.15 7.46 -7.19
N ALA A 105 -7.60 8.35 -6.33
CA ALA A 105 -8.90 8.97 -6.51
C ALA A 105 -8.72 10.09 -7.56
N HIS A 106 -8.78 9.71 -8.81
CA HIS A 106 -8.74 10.67 -9.90
C HIS A 106 -10.15 10.92 -10.40
N ASP A 107 -11.01 11.35 -9.48
CA ASP A 107 -12.34 11.79 -9.87
C ASP A 107 -12.36 13.29 -10.03
N ARG A 108 -12.86 13.70 -11.19
CA ARG A 108 -13.25 15.06 -11.45
C ARG A 108 -14.38 15.41 -10.49
N ILE A 109 -14.07 16.20 -9.48
CA ILE A 109 -15.05 16.68 -8.53
C ILE A 109 -15.63 17.95 -9.10
N GLU A 110 -16.78 17.82 -9.73
CA GLU A 110 -17.57 18.97 -10.16
C GLU A 110 -18.21 19.67 -8.96
N SER A 111 -19.07 20.65 -9.17
CA SER A 111 -19.72 21.44 -8.11
C SER A 111 -20.68 20.66 -7.18
N GLY A 112 -20.58 19.33 -7.13
CA GLY A 112 -21.32 18.44 -6.25
C GLY A 112 -20.44 17.70 -5.27
N THR A 113 -21.04 16.97 -4.32
CA THR A 113 -20.31 16.09 -3.41
C THR A 113 -20.10 14.73 -4.06
N ALA A 114 -18.83 14.30 -4.14
CA ALA A 114 -18.45 12.99 -4.67
C ALA A 114 -17.67 12.19 -3.62
N VAL A 115 -17.81 10.85 -3.63
CA VAL A 115 -17.02 9.95 -2.80
C VAL A 115 -15.63 9.83 -3.42
N GLN A 116 -14.61 10.28 -2.71
CA GLN A 116 -13.21 10.23 -3.14
C GLN A 116 -12.59 8.87 -2.88
N ASN A 117 -12.88 8.31 -1.72
CA ASN A 117 -12.44 6.99 -1.31
C ASN A 117 -13.40 6.40 -0.28
N SER A 118 -13.37 5.07 -0.16
CA SER A 118 -14.11 4.37 0.89
C SER A 118 -13.34 3.14 1.37
N PHE A 119 -13.62 2.73 2.60
CA PHE A 119 -13.15 1.48 3.18
C PHE A 119 -14.21 0.89 4.12
N ALA A 120 -14.19 -0.43 4.29
CA ALA A 120 -15.15 -1.09 5.18
C ALA A 120 -14.85 -0.76 6.64
N THR A 121 -15.90 -0.46 7.43
CA THR A 121 -15.79 -0.22 8.88
C THR A 121 -15.28 -1.43 9.65
N SER A 122 -15.43 -2.63 9.08
CA SER A 122 -14.92 -3.88 9.64
C SER A 122 -13.43 -4.11 9.37
N LYS A 123 -12.82 -3.36 8.43
CA LYS A 123 -11.43 -3.57 8.03
C LYS A 123 -10.47 -2.59 8.71
N TYR A 124 -10.83 -1.31 8.72
CA TYR A 124 -9.97 -0.28 9.31
C TYR A 124 -10.77 0.56 10.29
N ASP A 125 -10.19 0.86 11.44
CA ASP A 125 -10.76 1.79 12.43
C ASP A 125 -10.46 3.24 12.06
N SER A 126 -9.39 3.44 11.26
CA SER A 126 -8.95 4.76 10.85
C SER A 126 -8.18 4.74 9.54
N ALA A 127 -8.03 5.93 8.95
CA ALA A 127 -7.18 6.11 7.77
C ALA A 127 -6.54 7.50 7.73
N TRP A 128 -5.32 7.57 7.20
CA TRP A 128 -4.66 8.81 6.82
C TRP A 128 -4.52 8.89 5.32
N TYR A 129 -4.72 10.08 4.80
CA TYR A 129 -4.53 10.41 3.40
C TYR A 129 -3.49 11.52 3.28
N LEU A 130 -2.54 11.32 2.39
CA LEU A 130 -1.64 12.37 1.92
C LEU A 130 -1.90 12.54 0.44
N GLY A 131 -2.33 13.74 0.04
CA GLY A 131 -2.80 13.95 -1.31
C GLY A 131 -2.45 15.31 -1.89
N VAL A 132 -2.67 15.41 -3.19
CA VAL A 132 -2.65 16.64 -3.95
C VAL A 132 -4.05 16.89 -4.48
N GLU A 133 -4.59 18.04 -4.19
CA GLU A 133 -5.79 18.58 -4.82
C GLU A 133 -5.39 19.58 -5.90
N ARG A 134 -6.10 19.57 -6.99
CA ARG A 134 -5.90 20.49 -8.11
C ARG A 134 -7.22 21.15 -8.48
N ASP A 135 -7.17 22.43 -8.75
CA ASP A 135 -8.18 23.18 -9.48
C ASP A 135 -7.73 23.30 -10.93
N ASP A 136 -8.38 22.55 -11.82
CA ASP A 136 -8.04 22.53 -13.24
C ASP A 136 -8.42 23.81 -13.98
N VAL A 137 -9.25 24.67 -13.38
CA VAL A 137 -9.65 25.96 -13.97
C VAL A 137 -8.60 27.03 -13.72
N SER A 138 -8.09 27.11 -12.49
CA SER A 138 -7.09 28.11 -12.09
C SER A 138 -5.65 27.61 -12.18
N ASP A 139 -5.44 26.31 -12.44
CA ASP A 139 -4.15 25.61 -12.41
C ASP A 139 -3.44 25.81 -11.06
N GLU A 140 -4.22 25.75 -9.99
CA GLU A 140 -3.74 25.83 -8.61
C GLU A 140 -3.66 24.44 -7.97
N PHE A 141 -2.65 24.25 -7.11
CA PHE A 141 -2.39 23.00 -6.43
C PHE A 141 -2.36 23.16 -4.91
N ARG A 142 -2.81 22.14 -4.20
CA ARG A 142 -2.80 22.10 -2.75
C ARG A 142 -2.38 20.71 -2.25
N VAL A 143 -1.32 20.65 -1.44
CA VAL A 143 -0.95 19.43 -0.73
C VAL A 143 -1.78 19.37 0.55
N VAL A 144 -2.49 18.26 0.73
CA VAL A 144 -3.41 18.06 1.85
C VAL A 144 -3.10 16.79 2.60
N LYS A 145 -3.45 16.80 3.87
CA LYS A 145 -3.48 15.61 4.71
C LYS A 145 -4.83 15.52 5.40
N HIS A 146 -5.45 14.35 5.30
CA HIS A 146 -6.70 14.04 6.00
C HIS A 146 -6.47 12.90 6.99
N SER A 147 -7.01 13.02 8.18
CA SER A 147 -7.07 11.95 9.18
C SER A 147 -8.53 11.63 9.44
N VAL A 148 -8.91 10.37 9.25
CA VAL A 148 -10.29 9.89 9.37
C VAL A 148 -10.38 8.82 10.43
N VAL A 149 -11.35 8.97 11.35
CA VAL A 149 -11.73 7.95 12.32
C VAL A 149 -13.25 7.73 12.25
N HIS A 150 -13.73 6.59 12.74
CA HIS A 150 -15.17 6.32 12.81
C HIS A 150 -15.51 5.44 14.01
N ASN A 151 -16.76 5.52 14.44
CA ASN A 151 -17.33 4.70 15.53
C ASN A 151 -18.38 3.70 15.04
N ASN A 152 -18.30 3.26 13.79
CA ASN A 152 -19.26 2.43 13.03
C ASN A 152 -20.57 3.12 12.66
N SER A 153 -20.92 4.25 13.24
CA SER A 153 -22.13 5.01 12.93
C SER A 153 -21.80 6.35 12.27
N ASP A 154 -20.80 7.02 12.79
CA ASP A 154 -20.36 8.33 12.34
C ASP A 154 -18.87 8.30 11.98
N ALA A 155 -18.47 9.13 11.03
CA ALA A 155 -17.06 9.34 10.70
C ALA A 155 -16.67 10.81 10.92
N PHE A 156 -15.44 10.99 11.36
CA PHE A 156 -14.84 12.28 11.68
C PHE A 156 -13.59 12.47 10.86
N VAL A 157 -13.39 13.66 10.31
CA VAL A 157 -12.22 13.98 9.51
C VAL A 157 -11.56 15.25 9.99
N SER A 158 -10.25 15.21 10.10
CA SER A 158 -9.41 16.40 10.26
C SER A 158 -8.69 16.68 8.94
N ASN A 159 -8.72 17.92 8.50
CA ASN A 159 -8.14 18.37 7.25
C ASN A 159 -6.98 19.33 7.53
N SER A 160 -5.83 19.10 6.94
CA SER A 160 -4.66 19.97 7.03
C SER A 160 -4.14 20.29 5.65
N ILE A 161 -3.97 21.58 5.36
CA ILE A 161 -3.29 22.06 4.17
C ILE A 161 -1.80 22.20 4.53
N LEU A 162 -0.93 21.49 3.81
CA LEU A 162 0.50 21.52 4.05
C LEU A 162 1.20 22.58 3.20
N ALA A 163 0.77 22.74 1.96
CA ALA A 163 1.27 23.74 1.02
C ALA A 163 0.23 24.02 -0.06
N GLN A 164 0.27 25.21 -0.67
CA GLN A 164 -0.60 25.57 -1.80
C GLN A 164 0.04 26.63 -2.68
N THR A 165 -0.32 26.64 -3.96
CA THR A 165 0.18 27.61 -4.93
C THR A 165 -0.69 28.88 -5.02
N GLY A 166 -1.97 28.78 -4.65
CA GLY A 166 -2.93 29.87 -4.68
C GLY A 166 -3.61 30.10 -3.33
N THR A 167 -4.72 30.81 -3.35
CA THR A 167 -5.49 31.16 -2.15
C THR A 167 -6.87 30.49 -2.10
N ASN A 168 -7.27 29.82 -3.18
CA ASN A 168 -8.59 29.22 -3.30
C ASN A 168 -8.69 27.91 -2.50
N ASN A 169 -9.88 27.66 -2.01
CA ASN A 169 -10.20 26.35 -1.45
C ASN A 169 -10.71 25.45 -2.58
N HIS A 170 -9.93 24.44 -2.97
CA HIS A 170 -10.25 23.58 -4.12
C HIS A 170 -11.39 22.61 -3.79
N ILE A 171 -11.23 21.86 -2.69
CA ILE A 171 -12.16 20.81 -2.26
C ILE A 171 -12.48 21.01 -0.79
N THR A 172 -13.75 20.94 -0.44
CA THR A 172 -14.19 20.80 0.95
C THR A 172 -14.37 19.33 1.25
N THR A 173 -13.56 18.80 2.16
CA THR A 173 -13.52 17.37 2.48
C THR A 173 -14.34 17.07 3.73
N THR A 174 -15.20 16.06 3.65
CA THR A 174 -16.01 15.52 4.75
C THR A 174 -15.89 14.00 4.80
N ALA A 175 -16.34 13.38 5.89
CA ALA A 175 -16.45 11.94 5.98
C ALA A 175 -17.79 11.53 6.61
N ASP A 176 -18.31 10.37 6.19
CA ASP A 176 -19.50 9.75 6.78
C ASP A 176 -19.36 8.22 6.82
N VAL A 177 -20.29 7.57 7.52
CA VAL A 177 -20.49 6.12 7.45
C VAL A 177 -21.79 5.85 6.71
N ASN A 178 -21.71 5.05 5.66
CA ASN A 178 -22.89 4.65 4.89
C ASN A 178 -22.80 3.17 4.50
N SER A 179 -23.80 2.38 4.93
CA SER A 179 -23.92 0.96 4.58
C SER A 179 -22.67 0.12 4.92
N GLY A 180 -22.04 0.40 6.09
CA GLY A 180 -20.84 -0.30 6.55
C GLY A 180 -19.54 0.17 5.87
N LEU A 181 -19.60 1.27 5.14
CA LEU A 181 -18.44 1.91 4.53
C LEU A 181 -18.19 3.28 5.16
N VAL A 182 -16.98 3.55 5.57
CA VAL A 182 -16.48 4.91 5.77
C VAL A 182 -16.20 5.51 4.40
N ARG A 183 -16.74 6.69 4.13
CA ARG A 183 -16.53 7.40 2.86
C ARG A 183 -15.84 8.73 3.12
N LEU A 184 -14.70 8.94 2.47
CA LEU A 184 -14.11 10.27 2.33
C LEU A 184 -14.78 10.94 1.15
N GLN A 185 -15.39 12.10 1.37
CA GLN A 185 -16.17 12.82 0.37
C GLN A 185 -15.54 14.19 0.11
N GLY A 186 -15.57 14.62 -1.12
CA GLY A 186 -15.13 15.95 -1.54
C GLY A 186 -16.25 16.71 -2.23
N THR A 187 -16.38 17.98 -1.91
CA THR A 187 -17.22 18.93 -2.64
C THR A 187 -16.32 19.93 -3.33
N GLY A 188 -16.31 19.94 -4.64
CA GLY A 188 -15.51 20.87 -5.44
C GLY A 188 -16.02 22.30 -5.33
N ASN A 189 -15.11 23.25 -5.17
CA ASN A 189 -15.44 24.67 -5.08
C ASN A 189 -15.26 25.37 -6.43
N SER A 190 -14.79 24.68 -7.45
CA SER A 190 -14.78 25.09 -8.86
C SER A 190 -15.40 23.99 -9.75
N PRO A 191 -15.69 24.27 -11.02
CA PRO A 191 -16.29 23.26 -11.91
C PRO A 191 -15.40 22.04 -12.19
N GLU A 192 -14.11 22.15 -12.00
CA GLU A 192 -13.14 21.11 -12.35
C GLU A 192 -12.07 21.01 -11.28
N ASN A 193 -12.28 20.13 -10.30
CA ASN A 193 -11.28 19.80 -9.30
C ASN A 193 -10.92 18.32 -9.40
N SER A 194 -9.72 17.97 -8.98
CA SER A 194 -9.27 16.60 -8.88
C SER A 194 -8.47 16.40 -7.59
N MET A 195 -8.41 15.14 -7.11
CA MET A 195 -7.60 14.76 -5.96
C MET A 195 -6.89 13.44 -6.25
N THR A 196 -5.61 13.39 -5.94
CA THR A 196 -4.81 12.15 -5.91
C THR A 196 -4.21 11.99 -4.53
N ALA A 197 -4.38 10.84 -3.89
CA ALA A 197 -3.90 10.63 -2.53
C ALA A 197 -3.39 9.21 -2.29
N TYR A 198 -2.44 9.09 -1.37
CA TYR A 198 -2.07 7.83 -0.72
C TYR A 198 -2.87 7.67 0.56
N ARG A 199 -3.30 6.43 0.85
CA ARG A 199 -4.01 6.08 2.07
C ARG A 199 -3.17 5.12 2.92
N ILE A 200 -3.10 5.39 4.23
CA ILE A 200 -2.64 4.45 5.25
C ILE A 200 -3.87 4.11 6.10
N GLY A 201 -4.30 2.85 6.08
CA GLY A 201 -5.42 2.36 6.89
C GLY A 201 -4.89 1.54 8.07
N LEU A 202 -5.46 1.72 9.26
CA LEU A 202 -5.14 0.94 10.45
C LEU A 202 -6.42 0.36 11.05
N GLY A 203 -6.39 -0.92 11.41
CA GLY A 203 -7.57 -1.61 11.94
C GLY A 203 -7.28 -2.94 12.61
N ASP A 204 -8.32 -3.55 13.16
CA ASP A 204 -8.28 -4.75 13.99
C ASP A 204 -7.95 -6.06 13.28
N ASP A 205 -8.09 -6.13 11.94
CA ASP A 205 -7.84 -7.37 11.20
C ASP A 205 -6.35 -7.76 11.17
N ASP A 206 -5.49 -6.88 11.67
CA ASP A 206 -4.06 -7.12 11.73
C ASP A 206 -3.69 -7.79 13.05
N SER A 207 -4.06 -9.05 13.20
CA SER A 207 -3.74 -9.85 14.39
C SER A 207 -2.24 -10.16 14.54
N THR A 208 -1.44 -9.80 13.55
CA THR A 208 0.01 -10.00 13.55
C THR A 208 0.71 -8.69 13.21
N GLY A 209 1.12 -7.94 14.23
CA GLY A 209 2.05 -6.83 14.05
C GLY A 209 3.34 -7.32 13.41
N TYR A 210 3.74 -6.75 12.31
CA TYR A 210 5.06 -6.98 11.75
C TYR A 210 6.06 -6.04 12.43
N ALA A 211 6.61 -6.51 13.55
CA ALA A 211 7.73 -5.86 14.23
C ALA A 211 9.03 -6.32 13.55
N GLY A 212 9.34 -5.80 12.36
CA GLY A 212 10.57 -6.08 11.65
C GLY A 212 11.64 -5.02 11.87
N GLU A 213 12.85 -5.33 11.48
CA GLU A 213 13.98 -4.39 11.39
C GLU A 213 13.83 -3.38 10.22
N ASP A 214 12.68 -3.42 9.52
CA ASP A 214 12.42 -2.56 8.37
C ASP A 214 12.11 -1.12 8.78
N GLU A 215 12.43 -0.15 7.92
CA GLU A 215 12.16 1.27 8.12
C GLU A 215 10.68 1.56 8.29
N ALA A 216 9.83 0.80 7.59
CA ALA A 216 8.38 0.91 7.69
C ALA A 216 7.79 -0.39 8.27
N ALA A 217 6.94 -0.28 9.27
CA ALA A 217 6.30 -1.43 9.91
C ALA A 217 4.97 -1.04 10.55
N VAL A 218 4.07 -2.03 10.69
CA VAL A 218 2.86 -1.93 11.50
C VAL A 218 3.18 -2.44 12.90
N VAL A 219 2.79 -1.66 13.89
CA VAL A 219 2.94 -1.98 15.30
C VAL A 219 1.54 -2.12 15.89
N ILE A 220 1.30 -3.23 16.56
CA ILE A 220 0.02 -3.49 17.22
C ILE A 220 0.29 -3.80 18.67
N ASN A 221 -0.40 -3.14 19.56
CA ASN A 221 -0.47 -3.49 20.97
C ASN A 221 -1.93 -3.53 21.39
N THR A 222 -2.34 -4.64 21.97
CA THR A 222 -3.65 -4.83 22.53
C THR A 222 -3.54 -4.74 24.06
N ASP A 223 -4.59 -4.22 24.71
CA ASP A 223 -4.69 -4.17 26.15
C ASP A 223 -3.73 -3.18 26.84
N VAL A 224 -3.59 -1.99 26.24
CA VAL A 224 -2.88 -0.88 26.89
C VAL A 224 -3.76 -0.35 28.03
N ASP A 225 -3.26 -0.51 29.23
CA ASP A 225 -3.91 -0.08 30.47
C ASP A 225 -3.32 1.23 30.99
N SER A 226 -3.72 1.63 32.20
CA SER A 226 -3.22 2.85 32.84
C SER A 226 -1.74 2.83 33.23
N ALA A 227 -1.11 1.65 33.25
CA ALA A 227 0.33 1.53 33.37
C ALA A 227 1.02 1.88 32.06
N SER A 228 2.18 2.50 32.12
CA SER A 228 2.97 2.79 30.91
C SER A 228 3.57 1.52 30.34
N GLU A 229 3.18 1.15 29.14
CA GLU A 229 3.60 -0.07 28.44
C GLU A 229 4.39 0.26 27.19
N VAL A 230 5.35 -0.61 26.83
CA VAL A 230 6.12 -0.49 25.60
C VAL A 230 5.24 -0.96 24.43
N ILE A 231 4.91 -0.04 23.54
CA ILE A 231 4.13 -0.35 22.33
C ILE A 231 5.02 -0.61 21.12
N ASP A 232 6.23 -0.04 21.09
CA ASP A 232 7.22 -0.30 20.05
C ASP A 232 8.64 -0.12 20.61
N SER A 233 9.61 -0.85 20.03
CA SER A 233 11.00 -0.80 20.43
C SER A 233 11.92 -1.06 19.23
N TRP A 234 13.02 -0.30 19.13
CA TRP A 234 14.00 -0.48 18.07
C TRP A 234 15.41 -0.01 18.50
N ALA A 235 16.43 -0.57 17.86
CA ALA A 235 17.83 -0.28 18.18
C ALA A 235 18.17 1.20 17.88
N HIS A 236 18.47 1.97 18.93
CA HIS A 236 18.76 3.39 18.79
C HIS A 236 20.07 3.68 18.04
N ALA A 237 20.97 2.69 17.91
CA ALA A 237 22.18 2.82 17.12
C ALA A 237 21.93 2.80 15.60
N SER A 238 20.81 2.20 15.16
CA SER A 238 20.47 2.06 13.75
C SER A 238 19.60 3.19 13.21
N PHE A 239 18.80 3.82 14.06
CA PHE A 239 17.86 4.86 13.66
C PHE A 239 17.91 6.02 14.63
N ARG A 240 17.80 7.25 14.14
CA ARG A 240 17.81 8.47 14.96
C ARG A 240 16.44 9.00 15.29
N GLY A 241 15.43 8.59 14.53
CA GLY A 241 14.08 9.02 14.77
C GLY A 241 13.06 8.10 14.12
N ALA A 242 11.80 8.37 14.39
CA ALA A 242 10.69 7.68 13.76
C ALA A 242 9.46 8.60 13.70
N LYS A 243 8.68 8.40 12.66
CA LYS A 243 7.35 8.94 12.49
C LYS A 243 6.34 7.81 12.66
N TYR A 244 5.28 8.07 13.41
CA TYR A 244 4.17 7.13 13.58
C TYR A 244 2.86 7.81 13.19
N TYR A 245 1.99 7.01 12.58
CA TYR A 245 0.56 7.25 12.44
C TYR A 245 -0.13 6.28 13.39
N VAL A 246 -0.84 6.80 14.40
CA VAL A 246 -1.34 6.01 15.53
C VAL A 246 -2.85 6.05 15.57
N SER A 247 -3.48 4.88 15.61
CA SER A 247 -4.91 4.71 15.89
C SER A 247 -5.09 4.00 17.22
N VAL A 248 -5.98 4.51 18.03
CA VAL A 248 -6.34 3.93 19.34
C VAL A 248 -7.83 3.73 19.38
N ASN A 249 -8.28 2.58 19.85
CA ASN A 249 -9.69 2.34 20.13
C ASN A 249 -9.88 1.68 21.50
N ASN A 250 -11.05 1.89 22.09
CA ASN A 250 -11.48 1.08 23.22
C ASN A 250 -12.06 -0.27 22.74
N ALA A 251 -12.17 -1.25 23.64
CA ALA A 251 -12.61 -2.61 23.28
C ALA A 251 -14.01 -2.66 22.64
N SER A 252 -14.87 -1.70 22.93
CA SER A 252 -16.22 -1.58 22.35
C SER A 252 -16.25 -0.80 21.03
N LYS A 253 -15.14 -0.21 20.61
CA LYS A 253 -15.01 0.66 19.44
C LYS A 253 -16.01 1.84 19.43
N THR A 254 -16.36 2.32 20.60
CA THR A 254 -17.23 3.49 20.75
C THR A 254 -16.44 4.79 20.80
N GLU A 255 -15.17 4.70 21.22
CA GLU A 255 -14.25 5.82 21.25
C GLU A 255 -12.97 5.47 20.50
N LEU A 256 -12.59 6.32 19.57
CA LEU A 256 -11.40 6.19 18.76
C LEU A 256 -10.62 7.50 18.77
N MET A 257 -9.30 7.37 18.73
CA MET A 257 -8.36 8.48 18.64
C MET A 257 -7.35 8.21 17.54
N ASN A 258 -7.13 9.17 16.69
CA ASN A 258 -6.00 9.20 15.78
C ASN A 258 -5.03 10.28 16.17
N CYS A 259 -3.74 9.99 16.05
CA CYS A 259 -2.71 11.02 16.17
C CYS A 259 -1.49 10.70 15.32
N GLU A 260 -0.67 11.69 15.13
CA GLU A 260 0.67 11.55 14.57
C GLU A 260 1.70 11.76 15.66
N VAL A 261 2.76 10.96 15.61
CA VAL A 261 3.82 10.99 16.61
C VAL A 261 5.17 11.08 15.91
N SER A 262 6.01 11.99 16.38
CA SER A 262 7.42 12.04 16.01
C SER A 262 8.26 11.71 17.23
N VAL A 263 9.23 10.84 17.05
CA VAL A 263 10.20 10.45 18.08
C VAL A 263 11.59 10.71 17.57
N VAL A 264 12.44 11.27 18.41
CA VAL A 264 13.86 11.51 18.14
C VAL A 264 14.67 11.28 19.41
N HIS A 265 15.95 10.92 19.27
CA HIS A 265 16.82 10.73 20.43
C HIS A 265 18.25 11.24 20.15
N ASN A 266 18.99 11.50 21.22
CA ASN A 266 20.41 11.89 21.16
C ASN A 266 21.37 10.77 21.60
N GLY A 267 20.83 9.54 21.78
CA GLY A 267 21.57 8.37 22.28
C GLY A 267 21.47 8.15 23.78
N THR A 268 21.03 9.15 24.54
CA THR A 268 20.84 9.09 26.00
C THR A 268 19.39 9.37 26.36
N ASP A 269 18.81 10.40 25.77
CA ASP A 269 17.44 10.85 26.01
C ASP A 269 16.61 10.69 24.75
N ALA A 270 15.34 10.35 24.91
CA ALA A 270 14.36 10.29 23.85
C ALA A 270 13.30 11.37 24.03
N PHE A 271 12.83 11.92 22.92
CA PHE A 271 11.85 13.00 22.86
C PHE A 271 10.71 12.57 21.97
N VAL A 272 9.48 12.85 22.40
CA VAL A 272 8.26 12.53 21.67
C VAL A 272 7.41 13.78 21.49
N SER A 273 6.83 13.92 20.32
CA SER A 273 5.82 14.94 20.03
C SER A 273 4.58 14.28 19.43
N THR A 274 3.42 14.53 20.02
CA THR A 274 2.12 14.06 19.52
C THR A 274 1.35 15.25 18.96
N TYR A 275 0.77 15.09 17.77
CA TYR A 275 0.05 16.16 17.08
C TYR A 275 -0.99 15.59 16.10
N ASN A 276 -1.79 16.46 15.48
CA ASN A 276 -2.91 16.09 14.61
C ASN A 276 -3.87 15.08 15.25
N ILE A 277 -4.25 15.36 16.49
CA ILE A 277 -5.14 14.50 17.25
C ILE A 277 -6.57 14.68 16.75
N VAL A 278 -7.24 13.56 16.48
CA VAL A 278 -8.66 13.50 16.12
C VAL A 278 -9.32 12.43 16.98
N ASN A 279 -10.32 12.82 17.74
CA ASN A 279 -11.05 11.95 18.65
C ASN A 279 -12.52 11.86 18.25
N THR A 280 -13.13 10.69 18.42
CA THR A 280 -14.60 10.55 18.34
C THR A 280 -15.28 11.01 19.62
N GLY A 281 -14.55 11.01 20.75
CA GLY A 281 -14.97 11.52 22.07
C GLY A 281 -14.38 12.89 22.39
N ASN A 282 -14.48 13.29 23.64
CA ASN A 282 -14.02 14.61 24.13
C ASN A 282 -12.61 14.59 24.71
N ASN A 283 -12.03 13.42 24.94
CA ASN A 283 -10.75 13.26 25.61
C ASN A 283 -9.79 12.42 24.75
N ASP A 284 -8.48 12.62 24.97
CA ASP A 284 -7.48 11.71 24.47
C ASP A 284 -7.61 10.36 25.18
N LEU A 285 -7.30 9.27 24.46
CA LEU A 285 -7.38 7.91 25.00
C LEU A 285 -6.07 7.45 25.62
N ILE A 286 -4.92 7.94 25.13
CA ILE A 286 -3.59 7.56 25.61
C ILE A 286 -2.68 8.77 25.83
N THR A 287 -1.67 8.55 26.66
CA THR A 287 -0.50 9.41 26.74
C THR A 287 0.71 8.66 26.21
N LEU A 288 1.49 9.30 25.34
CA LEU A 288 2.67 8.71 24.72
C LEU A 288 3.94 9.31 25.33
N THR A 289 4.92 8.46 25.61
CA THR A 289 6.26 8.81 26.08
C THR A 289 7.32 7.98 25.36
N ALA A 290 8.57 8.45 25.35
CA ALA A 290 9.68 7.68 24.81
C ALA A 290 10.85 7.68 25.80
N ALA A 291 11.63 6.59 25.79
CA ALA A 291 12.82 6.45 26.63
C ALA A 291 13.88 5.59 25.93
N ILE A 292 15.16 5.84 26.27
CA ILE A 292 16.24 4.92 25.97
C ILE A 292 16.32 3.87 27.09
N ASN A 293 16.27 2.60 26.71
CA ASN A 293 16.44 1.47 27.62
C ASN A 293 17.50 0.51 27.06
N GLY A 294 18.70 0.56 27.64
CA GLY A 294 19.85 -0.19 27.12
C GLY A 294 20.20 0.21 25.70
N VAL A 295 20.12 -0.72 24.77
CA VAL A 295 20.42 -0.50 23.34
C VAL A 295 19.22 -0.07 22.52
N ASN A 296 18.03 0.00 23.13
CA ASN A 296 16.78 0.29 22.44
C ASN A 296 16.22 1.64 22.81
N LEU A 297 15.59 2.30 21.85
CA LEU A 297 14.54 3.29 22.09
C LEU A 297 13.23 2.55 22.25
N GLU A 298 12.46 2.92 23.26
CA GLU A 298 11.12 2.41 23.54
C GLU A 298 10.11 3.54 23.40
N LEU A 299 9.07 3.33 22.55
CA LEU A 299 7.87 4.14 22.55
C LEU A 299 6.87 3.48 23.49
N LYS A 300 6.33 4.26 24.43
CA LYS A 300 5.44 3.78 25.48
C LYS A 300 4.09 4.50 25.41
N ALA A 301 3.04 3.76 25.70
CA ALA A 301 1.69 4.29 25.87
C ALA A 301 1.18 4.00 27.27
N ALA A 302 0.46 4.93 27.85
CA ALA A 302 -0.36 4.74 29.04
C ALA A 302 -1.81 5.10 28.70
N GLY A 303 -2.71 4.15 28.88
CA GLY A 303 -4.14 4.32 28.64
C GLY A 303 -4.78 5.23 29.68
N LEU A 304 -5.68 6.09 29.25
CA LEU A 304 -6.57 6.85 30.15
C LEU A 304 -7.84 6.09 30.49
N GLU A 305 -8.05 4.95 29.78
CA GLU A 305 -9.05 3.92 30.01
C GLU A 305 -8.40 2.54 29.97
N PRO A 306 -9.01 1.49 30.56
CA PRO A 306 -8.50 0.13 30.47
C PRO A 306 -8.82 -0.51 29.12
N ASN A 307 -7.99 -1.52 28.73
CA ASN A 307 -8.20 -2.35 27.56
C ASN A 307 -8.25 -1.54 26.23
N LEU A 308 -7.35 -0.60 26.06
CA LEU A 308 -7.19 0.11 24.81
C LEU A 308 -6.35 -0.69 23.83
N ARG A 309 -6.70 -0.62 22.54
CA ARG A 309 -5.91 -1.16 21.45
C ARG A 309 -5.19 -0.04 20.72
N VAL A 310 -3.91 -0.22 20.49
CA VAL A 310 -3.08 0.73 19.78
C VAL A 310 -2.55 0.07 18.48
N HIS A 311 -2.83 0.71 17.37
CA HIS A 311 -2.33 0.34 16.06
C HIS A 311 -1.49 1.50 15.54
N ALA A 312 -0.31 1.22 15.03
CA ALA A 312 0.55 2.26 14.49
C ALA A 312 1.25 1.81 13.21
N TYR A 313 1.33 2.71 12.24
CA TYR A 313 2.24 2.58 11.12
C TYR A 313 3.48 3.43 11.40
N ARG A 314 4.66 2.78 11.38
CA ARG A 314 5.94 3.39 11.71
C ARG A 314 6.79 3.58 10.48
N ILE A 315 7.46 4.72 10.39
CA ILE A 315 8.56 5.00 9.47
C ILE A 315 9.76 5.41 10.30
N ARG A 316 10.84 4.62 10.27
CA ARG A 316 12.11 4.94 10.98
C ARG A 316 13.07 5.66 10.06
N LEU A 317 13.87 6.54 10.62
CA LEU A 317 14.87 7.35 9.92
C LEU A 317 16.27 6.99 10.45
N ALA A 318 17.10 6.44 9.56
CA ALA A 318 18.48 6.14 9.84
C ALA A 318 19.37 7.34 9.50
N ASP A 319 20.54 7.42 10.14
CA ASP A 319 21.51 8.49 9.87
C ASP A 319 22.56 8.13 8.81
N ASN A 320 22.49 6.95 8.23
CA ASN A 320 23.47 6.44 7.25
C ASN A 320 22.83 5.64 6.10
N GLU A 321 21.56 5.87 5.82
CA GLU A 321 20.89 5.24 4.69
C GLU A 321 21.49 5.70 3.36
N ALA A 322 21.68 4.76 2.43
CA ALA A 322 21.97 5.08 1.05
C ALA A 322 20.67 5.48 0.34
N ASP A 323 20.78 6.33 -0.67
CA ASP A 323 19.63 6.71 -1.51
C ASP A 323 18.95 5.46 -2.06
N ARG A 324 17.64 5.35 -1.82
CA ARG A 324 16.77 4.32 -2.38
C ARG A 324 15.65 4.99 -3.14
N SER A 325 15.52 4.66 -4.40
CA SER A 325 14.51 5.22 -5.28
C SER A 325 13.49 4.17 -5.65
N SER A 326 12.23 4.45 -5.35
CA SER A 326 11.07 3.87 -6.04
C SER A 326 10.39 4.97 -6.85
N THR A 327 9.42 4.64 -7.68
CA THR A 327 8.78 5.64 -8.56
C THR A 327 8.20 6.84 -7.81
N ASN A 328 7.68 6.67 -6.58
CA ASN A 328 6.97 7.73 -5.86
C ASN A 328 7.40 7.89 -4.40
N ILE A 329 8.20 6.96 -3.87
CA ILE A 329 8.73 7.01 -2.51
C ILE A 329 10.25 6.83 -2.60
N ASN A 330 10.98 7.85 -2.20
CA ASN A 330 12.44 7.86 -2.22
C ASN A 330 12.98 8.03 -0.80
N VAL A 331 14.06 7.33 -0.51
CA VAL A 331 14.92 7.63 0.63
C VAL A 331 16.07 8.49 0.12
N ILE A 332 16.22 9.67 0.71
CA ILE A 332 17.32 10.58 0.44
C ILE A 332 18.39 10.25 1.48
N GLY A 333 19.55 9.84 1.02
CA GLY A 333 20.67 9.52 1.89
C GLY A 333 21.33 10.77 2.48
N ASN A 334 22.37 10.54 3.26
CA ASN A 334 23.10 11.55 4.01
C ASN A 334 23.56 12.73 3.16
N VAL A 335 22.88 13.86 3.26
CA VAL A 335 23.33 15.13 2.68
C VAL A 335 24.02 15.96 3.77
N THR A 336 25.31 16.25 3.59
CA THR A 336 26.02 17.13 4.52
C THR A 336 25.55 18.56 4.32
N VAL A 337 24.88 19.10 5.33
CA VAL A 337 24.43 20.49 5.35
C VAL A 337 25.46 21.33 6.06
N SER A 338 26.00 22.33 5.38
CA SER A 338 26.93 23.32 5.91
C SER A 338 26.22 24.63 6.26
N SER A 339 26.98 25.66 6.61
CA SER A 339 26.42 27.00 6.83
C SER A 339 25.90 27.70 5.54
N ALA A 340 26.20 27.14 4.37
CA ALA A 340 25.67 27.59 3.09
C ALA A 340 24.39 26.82 2.73
N THR A 341 23.55 27.40 1.87
CA THR A 341 22.37 26.71 1.33
C THR A 341 22.81 25.45 0.58
N THR A 342 22.25 24.32 0.96
CA THR A 342 22.51 23.00 0.36
C THR A 342 21.21 22.43 -0.18
N THR A 343 21.22 21.95 -1.42
CA THR A 343 20.08 21.22 -2.00
C THR A 343 20.03 19.83 -1.37
N LEU A 344 18.93 19.50 -0.72
CA LEU A 344 18.71 18.18 -0.11
C LEU A 344 18.18 17.16 -1.10
N ASP A 345 17.28 17.59 -1.99
CA ASP A 345 16.64 16.76 -3.00
C ASP A 345 16.19 17.59 -4.19
N THR A 346 15.97 16.92 -5.32
CA THR A 346 15.38 17.49 -6.53
C THR A 346 14.42 16.50 -7.16
N PHE A 347 13.31 17.00 -7.69
CA PHE A 347 12.36 16.20 -8.48
C PHE A 347 11.92 16.94 -9.73
N ASP A 348 11.49 16.16 -10.73
CA ASP A 348 11.02 16.70 -12.01
C ASP A 348 9.62 17.31 -11.86
N THR A 349 9.50 18.61 -12.06
CA THR A 349 8.23 19.35 -11.98
C THR A 349 7.26 19.04 -13.12
N GLY A 350 7.73 18.43 -14.20
CA GLY A 350 6.87 17.92 -15.27
C GLY A 350 6.15 16.62 -14.90
N THR A 351 6.74 15.87 -13.96
CA THR A 351 6.19 14.57 -13.50
C THR A 351 5.47 14.70 -12.16
N TYR A 352 6.02 15.48 -11.21
CA TYR A 352 5.48 15.62 -9.86
C TYR A 352 5.11 17.05 -9.56
N GLN A 353 3.90 17.25 -9.08
CA GLN A 353 3.40 18.59 -8.71
C GLN A 353 3.77 18.96 -7.26
N ALA A 354 4.05 17.97 -6.42
CA ALA A 354 4.41 18.15 -5.02
C ALA A 354 5.17 16.95 -4.46
N ALA A 355 5.88 17.18 -3.36
CA ALA A 355 6.51 16.14 -2.57
C ALA A 355 6.26 16.40 -1.07
N HIS A 356 6.17 15.34 -0.29
CA HIS A 356 6.12 15.39 1.16
C HIS A 356 7.35 14.69 1.74
N TYR A 357 8.08 15.39 2.59
CA TYR A 357 9.29 14.88 3.22
C TYR A 357 9.02 14.57 4.69
N VAL A 358 9.51 13.41 5.15
CA VAL A 358 9.68 13.09 6.55
C VAL A 358 11.17 13.18 6.84
N ILE A 359 11.57 14.13 7.69
CA ILE A 359 12.97 14.49 7.98
C ILE A 359 13.23 14.28 9.46
#